data_e716b3d51ea65e1d06961b15d5647a50
#
_entry.id   e716b3d51ea65e1d06961b15d5647a50
#
_cell.length_a   1.000
_cell.length_b   1.000
_cell.length_c   1.000
_cell.angle_alpha   90.00
_cell.angle_beta   90.00
_cell.angle_gamma   90.00
#
_symmetry.space_group_name_H-M   'P 1'
#
loop_
_entity.id
_entity.type
_entity.pdbx_description
1 polymer ?
#
loop_
_entity_poly.entity_id
_entity_poly.type
_entity_poly.pdbx_seq_one_letter_code
_entity_poly.pdbx_strand_id
1 'polypeptide(L)'
;MSRRLAPFVLAALLAFPALAQQAKVDFGGLKQDTTLPVNVEADHFTVNNADGTAVFTGNVAVAQGEMKMSAAEVRVEYGANGKGISKLHATGGVTLSNAQEAAEAQEAVYTIDSGTVVMTGNVLLTQGASTLAGQKLTVHLKDG
;
A
#
# COMPACT_ATOMS: atom_id res chain seq x y z
N MET A 1 32.11 55.79 37.44
CA MET A 1 31.83 55.26 36.10
C MET A 1 31.31 53.88 36.26
N SER A 2 30.00 53.71 36.16
CA SER A 2 29.37 52.38 36.23
C SER A 2 29.27 51.80 34.84
N ARG A 3 30.02 50.73 34.57
CA ARG A 3 29.83 49.93 33.37
C ARG A 3 28.64 49.00 33.63
N ARG A 4 27.55 49.27 33.00
CA ARG A 4 26.43 48.36 32.98
C ARG A 4 26.67 47.33 31.91
N LEU A 5 26.99 46.10 32.31
CA LEU A 5 26.99 44.96 31.45
C LEU A 5 25.54 44.52 31.28
N ALA A 6 25.02 44.69 30.08
CA ALA A 6 23.73 44.15 29.75
C ALA A 6 23.86 42.60 29.60
N PRO A 7 23.00 41.82 30.24
CA PRO A 7 23.03 40.38 29.99
C PRO A 7 22.49 40.12 28.59
N PHE A 8 23.33 39.55 27.75
CA PHE A 8 22.89 38.94 26.51
C PHE A 8 22.09 37.70 26.88
N VAL A 9 20.77 37.83 26.80
CA VAL A 9 19.91 36.66 26.83
C VAL A 9 20.00 36.03 25.47
N LEU A 10 20.82 34.97 25.35
CA LEU A 10 20.85 34.13 24.23
C LEU A 10 19.57 33.25 24.25
N ALA A 11 18.55 33.70 23.54
CA ALA A 11 17.37 32.87 23.29
C ALA A 11 17.78 31.72 22.36
N ALA A 12 18.11 30.58 22.96
CA ALA A 12 18.26 29.34 22.23
C ALA A 12 16.89 28.96 21.68
N LEU A 13 16.66 29.23 20.41
CA LEU A 13 15.55 28.67 19.66
C LEU A 13 15.82 27.14 19.54
N LEU A 14 15.22 26.38 20.44
CA LEU A 14 15.11 24.96 20.32
C LEU A 14 14.15 24.67 19.15
N ALA A 15 14.72 24.52 17.97
CA ALA A 15 14.00 23.96 16.84
C ALA A 15 13.76 22.48 17.15
N PHE A 16 12.55 22.15 17.60
CA PHE A 16 12.12 20.75 17.65
C PHE A 16 11.91 20.28 16.22
N PRO A 17 12.59 19.19 15.78
CA PRO A 17 12.23 18.59 14.50
C PRO A 17 10.77 18.14 14.61
N ALA A 18 9.94 18.62 13.69
CA ALA A 18 8.59 18.12 13.55
C ALA A 18 8.69 16.65 13.14
N LEU A 19 8.53 15.76 14.10
CA LEU A 19 8.34 14.34 13.81
C LEU A 19 7.00 14.24 13.07
N ALA A 20 7.07 13.92 11.78
CA ALA A 20 5.88 13.59 11.02
C ALA A 20 5.25 12.36 11.68
N GLN A 21 4.20 12.58 12.47
CA GLN A 21 3.44 11.49 13.05
C GLN A 21 2.68 10.81 11.93
N GLN A 22 3.08 9.57 11.65
CA GLN A 22 2.28 8.71 10.79
C GLN A 22 0.98 8.40 11.52
N ALA A 23 -0.13 8.88 10.96
CA ALA A 23 -1.44 8.51 11.47
C ALA A 23 -1.65 7.02 11.23
N LYS A 24 -1.79 6.26 12.31
CA LYS A 24 -2.22 4.86 12.24
C LYS A 24 -3.72 4.85 12.31
N VAL A 25 -4.35 4.36 11.25
CA VAL A 25 -5.78 4.09 11.22
C VAL A 25 -5.95 2.57 11.33
N ASP A 26 -6.81 2.14 12.22
CA ASP A 26 -7.13 0.72 12.38
C ASP A 26 -8.06 0.29 11.25
N PHE A 27 -7.57 -0.57 10.37
CA PHE A 27 -8.30 -1.11 9.23
C PHE A 27 -8.76 -2.54 9.51
N GLY A 28 -9.34 -2.80 10.67
CA GLY A 28 -9.81 -4.15 11.02
C GLY A 28 -10.59 -4.85 9.90
N GLY A 29 -11.28 -4.06 9.04
CA GLY A 29 -11.99 -4.57 7.87
C GLY A 29 -11.09 -5.02 6.72
N LEU A 30 -9.84 -4.57 6.64
CA LEU A 30 -8.87 -5.00 5.63
C LEU A 30 -7.94 -6.11 6.11
N LYS A 31 -8.10 -6.57 7.33
CA LYS A 31 -7.35 -7.72 7.81
C LYS A 31 -7.63 -8.94 6.94
N GLN A 32 -6.58 -9.60 6.46
CA GLN A 32 -6.66 -10.67 5.49
C GLN A 32 -5.75 -11.83 5.85
N ASP A 33 -6.20 -13.05 5.59
CA ASP A 33 -5.36 -14.24 5.66
C ASP A 33 -4.50 -14.32 4.38
N THR A 34 -3.24 -13.92 4.51
CA THR A 34 -2.28 -13.89 3.41
C THR A 34 -1.75 -15.25 3.02
N THR A 35 -2.16 -16.32 3.72
CA THR A 35 -1.80 -17.72 3.38
C THR A 35 -2.76 -18.34 2.39
N LEU A 36 -3.90 -17.70 2.11
CA LEU A 36 -4.87 -18.18 1.12
C LEU A 36 -4.31 -18.10 -0.30
N PRO A 37 -4.77 -18.95 -1.21
CA PRO A 37 -4.35 -18.87 -2.60
C PRO A 37 -4.73 -17.54 -3.23
N VAL A 38 -3.83 -17.04 -4.11
CA VAL A 38 -4.08 -15.85 -4.91
C VAL A 38 -4.52 -16.30 -6.31
N ASN A 39 -5.67 -15.80 -6.76
CA ASN A 39 -6.19 -16.03 -8.08
C ASN A 39 -6.14 -14.74 -8.90
N VAL A 40 -5.65 -14.83 -10.14
CA VAL A 40 -5.55 -13.68 -11.04
C VAL A 40 -6.28 -14.01 -12.33
N GLU A 41 -7.19 -13.13 -12.76
CA GLU A 41 -7.89 -13.24 -14.03
C GLU A 41 -7.65 -11.97 -14.85
N ALA A 42 -7.54 -12.12 -16.17
CA ALA A 42 -7.34 -10.98 -17.07
C ALA A 42 -7.74 -11.40 -18.49
N ASP A 43 -7.83 -10.40 -19.39
CA ASP A 43 -8.08 -10.67 -20.80
C ASP A 43 -6.86 -11.34 -21.47
N HIS A 44 -5.65 -10.90 -21.08
CA HIS A 44 -4.40 -11.44 -21.61
C HIS A 44 -3.38 -11.62 -20.49
N PHE A 45 -2.52 -12.62 -20.65
CA PHE A 45 -1.36 -12.75 -19.78
C PHE A 45 -0.16 -13.32 -20.54
N THR A 46 1.03 -12.89 -20.12
CA THR A 46 2.31 -13.35 -20.66
C THR A 46 3.18 -13.85 -19.51
N VAL A 47 3.73 -15.04 -19.67
CA VAL A 47 4.65 -15.61 -18.67
C VAL A 47 6.07 -15.52 -19.21
N ASN A 48 6.98 -14.98 -18.40
CA ASN A 48 8.41 -14.94 -18.71
C ASN A 48 9.16 -15.85 -17.74
N ASN A 49 9.56 -17.01 -18.23
CA ASN A 49 10.26 -18.01 -17.43
C ASN A 49 11.70 -17.59 -17.08
N ALA A 50 12.31 -16.70 -17.88
CA ALA A 50 13.69 -16.28 -17.68
C ALA A 50 13.86 -15.42 -16.42
N ASP A 51 12.86 -14.55 -16.12
CA ASP A 51 12.90 -13.67 -14.95
C ASP A 51 11.91 -14.06 -13.84
N GLY A 52 11.14 -15.13 -14.04
CA GLY A 52 10.17 -15.59 -13.05
C GLY A 52 9.00 -14.63 -12.86
N THR A 53 8.55 -13.97 -13.93
CA THR A 53 7.44 -13.00 -13.87
C THR A 53 6.31 -13.41 -14.81
N ALA A 54 5.11 -12.89 -14.50
CA ALA A 54 3.97 -12.91 -15.40
C ALA A 54 3.34 -11.55 -15.44
N VAL A 55 2.84 -11.13 -16.60
CA VAL A 55 2.15 -9.85 -16.76
C VAL A 55 0.74 -10.12 -17.24
N PHE A 56 -0.23 -9.59 -16.51
CA PHE A 56 -1.65 -9.65 -16.82
C PHE A 56 -2.13 -8.29 -17.29
N THR A 57 -2.87 -8.25 -18.38
CA THR A 57 -3.39 -7.00 -18.95
C THR A 57 -4.85 -7.14 -19.35
N GLY A 58 -5.57 -6.04 -19.25
CA GLY A 58 -6.98 -5.92 -19.59
C GLY A 58 -7.90 -6.50 -18.51
N ASN A 59 -8.63 -5.63 -17.84
CA ASN A 59 -9.62 -5.98 -16.82
C ASN A 59 -9.08 -6.99 -15.80
N VAL A 60 -7.90 -6.70 -15.23
CA VAL A 60 -7.26 -7.62 -14.31
C VAL A 60 -8.00 -7.64 -12.99
N ALA A 61 -8.34 -8.84 -12.51
CA ALA A 61 -8.94 -9.06 -11.23
C ALA A 61 -8.11 -10.04 -10.42
N VAL A 62 -7.74 -9.64 -9.22
CA VAL A 62 -6.99 -10.46 -8.25
C VAL A 62 -7.89 -10.75 -7.08
N ALA A 63 -7.95 -11.98 -6.63
CA ALA A 63 -8.73 -12.39 -5.47
C ALA A 63 -7.89 -13.24 -4.53
N GLN A 64 -8.01 -12.96 -3.25
CA GLN A 64 -7.45 -13.76 -2.17
C GLN A 64 -8.46 -13.76 -1.02
N GLY A 65 -9.19 -14.86 -0.83
CA GLY A 65 -10.29 -14.89 0.11
C GLY A 65 -11.36 -13.85 -0.23
N GLU A 66 -11.72 -13.01 0.71
CA GLU A 66 -12.69 -11.92 0.49
C GLU A 66 -12.07 -10.66 -0.10
N MET A 67 -10.74 -10.56 -0.11
CA MET A 67 -10.03 -9.43 -0.67
C MET A 67 -10.01 -9.51 -2.20
N LYS A 68 -10.33 -8.40 -2.85
CA LYS A 68 -10.30 -8.26 -4.30
C LYS A 68 -9.50 -7.03 -4.69
N MET A 69 -8.72 -7.18 -5.75
CA MET A 69 -8.00 -6.07 -6.36
C MET A 69 -8.31 -6.05 -7.86
N SER A 70 -8.56 -4.87 -8.40
CA SER A 70 -8.72 -4.68 -9.84
C SER A 70 -7.74 -3.63 -10.35
N ALA A 71 -7.26 -3.81 -11.58
CA ALA A 71 -6.31 -2.91 -12.20
C ALA A 71 -6.35 -3.08 -13.73
N ALA A 72 -5.71 -2.17 -14.47
CA ALA A 72 -5.52 -2.32 -15.90
C ALA A 72 -4.40 -3.32 -16.22
N GLU A 73 -3.36 -3.36 -15.39
CA GLU A 73 -2.22 -4.25 -15.54
C GLU A 73 -1.74 -4.72 -14.17
N VAL A 74 -1.38 -5.99 -14.07
CA VAL A 74 -0.74 -6.56 -12.88
C VAL A 74 0.46 -7.38 -13.31
N ARG A 75 1.62 -7.03 -12.75
CA ARG A 75 2.84 -7.82 -12.86
C ARG A 75 2.96 -8.71 -11.63
N VAL A 76 3.14 -10.00 -11.87
CA VAL A 76 3.27 -11.02 -10.83
C VAL A 76 4.72 -11.48 -10.77
N GLU A 77 5.32 -11.44 -9.58
CA GLU A 77 6.63 -12.00 -9.32
C GLU A 77 6.49 -13.26 -8.47
N TYR A 78 7.15 -14.33 -8.88
CA TYR A 78 7.14 -15.60 -8.16
C TYR A 78 8.32 -15.67 -7.18
N GLY A 79 8.15 -16.43 -6.11
CA GLY A 79 9.21 -16.66 -5.13
C GLY A 79 10.42 -17.37 -5.72
N ALA A 80 11.57 -17.27 -5.03
CA ALA A 80 12.86 -17.76 -5.49
C ALA A 80 12.88 -19.25 -5.85
N ASN A 81 11.96 -20.03 -5.31
CA ASN A 81 11.82 -21.47 -5.56
C ASN A 81 10.76 -21.80 -6.63
N GLY A 82 10.22 -20.80 -7.31
CA GLY A 82 9.12 -20.97 -8.26
C GLY A 82 7.81 -21.43 -7.61
N LYS A 83 7.73 -21.40 -6.28
CA LYS A 83 6.55 -21.79 -5.51
C LYS A 83 5.80 -20.57 -5.02
N GLY A 84 4.61 -20.36 -5.57
CA GLY A 84 3.73 -19.30 -5.15
C GLY A 84 4.17 -17.91 -5.59
N ILE A 85 3.28 -16.97 -5.43
CA ILE A 85 3.46 -15.57 -5.79
C ILE A 85 4.09 -14.83 -4.62
N SER A 86 5.16 -14.06 -4.86
CA SER A 86 5.83 -13.25 -3.84
C SER A 86 5.37 -11.80 -3.83
N LYS A 87 5.08 -11.24 -5.01
CA LYS A 87 4.71 -9.84 -5.17
C LYS A 87 3.76 -9.63 -6.33
N LEU A 88 2.82 -8.70 -6.15
CA LEU A 88 1.92 -8.19 -7.18
C LEU A 88 2.15 -6.69 -7.32
N HIS A 89 2.39 -6.23 -8.54
CA HIS A 89 2.49 -4.82 -8.86
C HIS A 89 1.37 -4.43 -9.83
N ALA A 90 0.41 -3.68 -9.33
CA ALA A 90 -0.78 -3.26 -10.07
C ALA A 90 -0.68 -1.80 -10.48
N THR A 91 -1.04 -1.51 -11.73
CA THR A 91 -0.98 -0.16 -12.31
C THR A 91 -2.20 0.12 -13.18
N GLY A 92 -2.38 1.41 -13.53
CA GLY A 92 -3.45 1.84 -14.41
C GLY A 92 -4.79 2.02 -13.72
N GLY A 93 -4.79 2.50 -12.48
CA GLY A 93 -6.00 2.65 -11.67
C GLY A 93 -6.32 1.37 -10.91
N VAL A 94 -6.02 1.37 -9.62
CA VAL A 94 -6.13 0.19 -8.76
C VAL A 94 -7.25 0.40 -7.76
N THR A 95 -8.08 -0.62 -7.58
CA THR A 95 -9.06 -0.70 -6.52
C THR A 95 -8.79 -1.95 -5.68
N LEU A 96 -8.60 -1.76 -4.38
CA LEU A 96 -8.47 -2.84 -3.40
C LEU A 96 -9.71 -2.81 -2.52
N SER A 97 -10.41 -3.92 -2.40
CA SER A 97 -11.65 -3.96 -1.61
C SER A 97 -11.83 -5.28 -0.89
N ASN A 98 -12.61 -5.24 0.16
CA ASN A 98 -13.24 -6.39 0.78
C ASN A 98 -14.74 -6.10 0.97
N ALA A 99 -15.43 -6.90 1.79
CA ALA A 99 -16.87 -6.73 1.99
C ALA A 99 -17.27 -5.38 2.63
N GLN A 100 -16.36 -4.69 3.32
CA GLN A 100 -16.67 -3.52 4.15
C GLN A 100 -15.94 -2.24 3.74
N GLU A 101 -14.78 -2.35 3.12
CA GLU A 101 -13.90 -1.22 2.83
C GLU A 101 -13.37 -1.29 1.41
N ALA A 102 -13.04 -0.14 0.85
CA ALA A 102 -12.46 -0.03 -0.48
C ALA A 102 -11.39 1.07 -0.51
N ALA A 103 -10.30 0.81 -1.20
CA ALA A 103 -9.24 1.78 -1.44
C ALA A 103 -8.97 1.90 -2.93
N GLU A 104 -8.81 3.12 -3.43
CA GLU A 104 -8.50 3.41 -4.81
C GLU A 104 -7.17 4.16 -4.90
N ALA A 105 -6.37 3.86 -5.91
CA ALA A 105 -5.10 4.53 -6.18
C ALA A 105 -4.70 4.38 -7.65
N GLN A 106 -3.63 5.04 -8.05
CA GLN A 106 -3.08 4.85 -9.39
C GLN A 106 -2.26 3.58 -9.50
N GLU A 107 -1.59 3.21 -8.42
CA GLU A 107 -0.65 2.10 -8.36
C GLU A 107 -0.71 1.41 -6.99
N ALA A 108 -0.50 0.10 -6.97
CA ALA A 108 -0.40 -0.67 -5.73
C ALA A 108 0.66 -1.77 -5.85
N VAL A 109 1.39 -1.99 -4.77
CA VAL A 109 2.34 -3.10 -4.64
C VAL A 109 1.94 -3.93 -3.43
N TYR A 110 1.63 -5.20 -3.67
CA TYR A 110 1.32 -6.16 -2.63
C TYR A 110 2.49 -7.14 -2.47
N THR A 111 3.14 -7.11 -1.31
CA THR A 111 4.17 -8.06 -0.92
C THR A 111 3.54 -9.12 -0.02
N ILE A 112 3.43 -10.35 -0.51
CA ILE A 112 2.60 -11.38 0.12
C ILE A 112 3.19 -11.86 1.45
N ASP A 113 4.49 -12.12 1.49
CA ASP A 113 5.15 -12.63 2.70
C ASP A 113 5.01 -11.69 3.89
N SER A 114 5.16 -10.39 3.68
CA SER A 114 4.99 -9.38 4.71
C SER A 114 3.53 -9.01 4.96
N GLY A 115 2.64 -9.32 4.03
CA GLY A 115 1.24 -8.93 4.07
C GLY A 115 1.04 -7.43 3.93
N THR A 116 1.93 -6.75 3.21
CA THR A 116 1.92 -5.29 3.07
C THR A 116 1.45 -4.89 1.67
N VAL A 117 0.48 -3.99 1.61
CA VAL A 117 0.06 -3.32 0.37
C VAL A 117 0.42 -1.85 0.47
N VAL A 118 1.17 -1.34 -0.51
CA VAL A 118 1.48 0.09 -0.64
C VAL A 118 0.74 0.63 -1.85
N MET A 119 -0.15 1.57 -1.64
CA MET A 119 -0.92 2.24 -2.69
C MET A 119 -0.43 3.67 -2.84
N THR A 120 -0.22 4.12 -4.05
CA THR A 120 0.30 5.46 -4.34
C THR A 120 -0.49 6.13 -5.48
N GLY A 121 -0.52 7.46 -5.42
CA GLY A 121 -1.15 8.32 -6.42
C GLY A 121 -2.64 8.52 -6.20
N ASN A 122 -3.03 9.66 -5.66
CA ASN A 122 -4.43 10.04 -5.41
C ASN A 122 -5.22 8.95 -4.69
N VAL A 123 -4.70 8.51 -3.55
CA VAL A 123 -5.30 7.42 -2.79
C VAL A 123 -6.57 7.89 -2.10
N LEU A 124 -7.64 7.13 -2.25
CA LEU A 124 -8.90 7.34 -1.56
C LEU A 124 -9.30 6.03 -0.86
N LEU A 125 -9.44 6.09 0.46
CA LEU A 125 -9.94 4.98 1.27
C LEU A 125 -11.36 5.29 1.72
N THR A 126 -12.28 4.37 1.50
CA THR A 126 -13.67 4.45 1.92
C THR A 126 -13.95 3.41 3.00
N GLN A 127 -14.37 3.88 4.17
CA GLN A 127 -14.76 3.04 5.31
C GLN A 127 -16.19 3.43 5.73
N GLY A 128 -17.18 2.67 5.27
CA GLY A 128 -18.58 3.03 5.50
C GLY A 128 -18.91 4.41 4.94
N ALA A 129 -19.35 5.33 5.79
CA ALA A 129 -19.66 6.71 5.41
C ALA A 129 -18.44 7.64 5.42
N SER A 130 -17.28 7.18 5.86
CA SER A 130 -16.06 7.98 5.99
C SER A 130 -15.12 7.78 4.80
N THR A 131 -14.45 8.84 4.40
CA THR A 131 -13.41 8.80 3.37
C THR A 131 -12.10 9.42 3.88
N LEU A 132 -11.00 8.80 3.51
CA LEU A 132 -9.65 9.27 3.80
C LEU A 132 -8.89 9.40 2.49
N ALA A 133 -8.25 10.53 2.26
CA ALA A 133 -7.52 10.81 1.02
C ALA A 133 -6.07 11.17 1.32
N GLY A 134 -5.16 10.76 0.44
CA GLY A 134 -3.74 11.06 0.53
C GLY A 134 -2.99 10.62 -0.73
N GLN A 135 -1.70 10.75 -0.72
CA GLN A 135 -0.86 10.33 -1.86
C GLN A 135 -0.27 8.94 -1.70
N LYS A 136 -0.25 8.44 -0.47
CA LYS A 136 0.30 7.12 -0.17
C LYS A 136 -0.49 6.48 0.98
N LEU A 137 -0.88 5.25 0.79
CA LEU A 137 -1.51 4.41 1.81
C LEU A 137 -0.70 3.12 1.96
N THR A 138 -0.34 2.78 3.18
CA THR A 138 0.26 1.49 3.51
C THR A 138 -0.71 0.69 4.35
N VAL A 139 -1.05 -0.50 3.89
CA VAL A 139 -1.97 -1.41 4.57
C VAL A 139 -1.20 -2.64 5.03
N HIS A 140 -1.35 -3.00 6.30
CA HIS A 140 -0.79 -4.21 6.89
C HIS A 140 -1.91 -5.24 7.04
N LEU A 141 -2.03 -6.15 6.06
CA LEU A 141 -3.16 -7.08 5.98
C LEU A 141 -3.20 -8.10 7.13
N LYS A 142 -2.05 -8.42 7.72
CA LYS A 142 -1.97 -9.37 8.85
C LYS A 142 -2.46 -8.76 10.16
N ASP A 143 -2.32 -7.46 10.31
CA ASP A 143 -2.64 -6.73 11.54
C ASP A 143 -3.94 -5.93 11.45
N GLY A 144 -4.36 -5.64 10.25
CA GLY A 144 -5.53 -4.78 9.98
C GLY A 144 -5.21 -3.31 9.80
#